data_2ebe0eab92b692c7fc5604a53e7162c5
#
_entry.id   2ebe0eab92b692c7fc5604a53e7162c5
#
_cell.length_a   1.000
_cell.length_b   1.000
_cell.length_c   1.000
_cell.angle_alpha   90.00
_cell.angle_beta   90.00
_cell.angle_gamma   90.00
#
_symmetry.space_group_name_H-M   'P 1'
#
loop_
_entity.id
_entity.type
_entity.pdbx_description
1 polymer ?
#
loop_
_entity_poly.entity_id
_entity_poly.type
_entity_poly.pdbx_seq_one_letter_code
_entity_poly.pdbx_strand_id
1 'polypeptide(L)'
;MHLLHPSFLLFVLSSANTVSAQAAAPATVPLERGQWVHVDKSDRLLRLMQDEKEVARFRIALGRQPVGQKRQEGDNRTPEGRYLLDDRNPNSGYFKSIHISYPTAEQRRQAKARSMDPGGRVMIHGQKNGFGGLAAITQRFDWTYGCIALDNTDMQTLWDALELPVPIRIDP
;
A
#
# COMPACT_ATOMS: atom_id res chain seq x y z
N MET A 1 52.51 66.64 -25.05
CA MET A 1 52.99 65.32 -24.56
C MET A 1 51.97 64.79 -23.58
N HIS A 2 50.96 64.03 -24.09
CA HIS A 2 49.85 63.52 -23.28
C HIS A 2 50.06 62.01 -23.09
N LEU A 3 50.25 61.60 -21.83
CA LEU A 3 50.34 60.20 -21.40
C LEU A 3 48.94 59.68 -21.12
N LEU A 4 48.50 58.70 -21.92
CA LEU A 4 47.29 57.94 -21.72
C LEU A 4 47.55 56.78 -20.74
N HIS A 5 46.78 56.74 -19.65
CA HIS A 5 46.75 55.58 -18.74
C HIS A 5 45.65 54.62 -19.19
N PRO A 6 45.90 53.33 -19.31
CA PRO A 6 44.83 52.36 -19.50
C PRO A 6 44.23 51.92 -18.15
N SER A 7 42.92 52.14 -18.01
CA SER A 7 42.17 51.57 -16.88
C SER A 7 41.92 50.09 -17.12
N PHE A 8 42.45 49.28 -16.21
CA PHE A 8 42.18 47.84 -16.15
C PHE A 8 40.85 47.64 -15.42
N LEU A 9 39.82 47.14 -16.13
CA LEU A 9 38.55 46.78 -15.56
C LEU A 9 38.65 45.32 -15.06
N LEU A 10 38.62 45.12 -13.75
CA LEU A 10 38.62 43.78 -13.14
C LEU A 10 37.21 43.24 -13.12
N PHE A 11 36.90 42.25 -13.96
CA PHE A 11 35.66 41.49 -13.91
C PHE A 11 35.73 40.43 -12.82
N VAL A 12 35.01 40.64 -11.71
CA VAL A 12 34.81 39.63 -10.69
C VAL A 12 33.67 38.71 -11.13
N LEU A 13 34.00 37.49 -11.57
CA LEU A 13 33.03 36.45 -11.81
C LEU A 13 32.52 35.87 -10.48
N SER A 14 31.33 36.22 -10.07
CA SER A 14 30.62 35.63 -8.92
C SER A 14 30.02 34.30 -9.35
N SER A 15 30.64 33.20 -8.91
CA SER A 15 30.11 31.86 -9.12
C SER A 15 28.98 31.60 -8.13
N ALA A 16 27.74 31.64 -8.61
CA ALA A 16 26.58 31.24 -7.83
C ALA A 16 26.55 29.70 -7.70
N ASN A 17 26.89 29.17 -6.54
CA ASN A 17 26.67 27.77 -6.20
C ASN A 17 25.16 27.54 -6.01
N THR A 18 24.51 26.98 -7.02
CA THR A 18 23.16 26.44 -6.87
C THR A 18 23.22 25.12 -6.09
N VAL A 19 22.90 25.18 -4.83
CA VAL A 19 22.65 23.96 -4.03
C VAL A 19 21.34 23.38 -4.49
N SER A 20 21.44 22.31 -5.31
CA SER A 20 20.27 21.51 -5.69
C SER A 20 19.78 20.75 -4.45
N ALA A 21 18.65 21.17 -3.89
CA ALA A 21 17.98 20.43 -2.82
C ALA A 21 17.42 19.12 -3.41
N GLN A 22 18.19 18.06 -3.29
CA GLN A 22 17.76 16.72 -3.64
C GLN A 22 16.68 16.30 -2.63
N ALA A 23 15.42 16.29 -3.06
CA ALA A 23 14.34 15.76 -2.25
C ALA A 23 14.67 14.31 -1.89
N ALA A 24 14.87 14.04 -0.59
CA ALA A 24 15.07 12.69 -0.10
C ALA A 24 13.88 11.83 -0.53
N ALA A 25 14.14 10.78 -1.31
CA ALA A 25 13.15 9.77 -1.61
C ALA A 25 12.59 9.22 -0.29
N PRO A 26 11.28 8.96 -0.18
CA PRO A 26 10.72 8.38 1.03
C PRO A 26 11.47 7.09 1.33
N ALA A 27 11.97 6.97 2.56
CA ALA A 27 12.68 5.78 3.01
C ALA A 27 11.79 4.56 2.76
N THR A 28 12.17 3.75 1.79
CA THR A 28 11.54 2.46 1.56
C THR A 28 11.90 1.59 2.74
N VAL A 29 10.92 1.30 3.60
CA VAL A 29 11.07 0.30 4.65
C VAL A 29 11.49 -1.01 3.94
N PRO A 30 12.64 -1.60 4.28
CA PRO A 30 13.01 -2.87 3.68
C PRO A 30 11.96 -3.91 4.08
N LEU A 31 11.20 -4.42 3.11
CA LEU A 31 10.19 -5.47 3.30
C LEU A 31 10.78 -6.86 3.58
N GLU A 32 12.09 -6.97 3.62
CA GLU A 32 12.80 -8.24 3.60
C GLU A 32 13.33 -8.69 4.97
N ARG A 33 13.09 -7.89 6.02
CA ARG A 33 13.47 -8.24 7.39
C ARG A 33 12.28 -8.18 8.33
N GLY A 34 12.17 -9.18 9.20
CA GLY A 34 11.07 -9.33 10.13
C GLY A 34 9.81 -9.90 9.50
N GLN A 35 8.68 -9.67 10.13
CA GLN A 35 7.38 -10.14 9.67
C GLN A 35 6.79 -9.18 8.64
N TRP A 36 6.29 -9.69 7.52
CA TRP A 36 5.58 -8.92 6.51
C TRP A 36 4.57 -9.77 5.74
N VAL A 37 3.66 -9.13 5.02
CA VAL A 37 2.61 -9.78 4.23
C VAL A 37 2.84 -9.52 2.75
N HIS A 38 2.78 -10.58 1.95
CA HIS A 38 2.79 -10.52 0.50
C HIS A 38 1.42 -10.93 -0.05
N VAL A 39 0.83 -10.08 -0.87
CA VAL A 39 -0.39 -10.38 -1.63
C VAL A 39 -0.04 -10.43 -3.11
N ASP A 40 -0.33 -11.56 -3.73
CA ASP A 40 -0.29 -11.78 -5.16
C ASP A 40 -1.73 -11.84 -5.67
N LYS A 41 -2.14 -10.78 -6.37
CA LYS A 41 -3.52 -10.66 -6.85
C LYS A 41 -3.82 -11.64 -7.97
N SER A 42 -2.85 -11.93 -8.82
CA SER A 42 -3.03 -12.87 -9.93
C SER A 42 -3.29 -14.29 -9.44
N ASP A 43 -2.58 -14.72 -8.41
CA ASP A 43 -2.70 -16.05 -7.80
C ASP A 43 -3.84 -16.16 -6.79
N ARG A 44 -4.43 -15.03 -6.36
CA ARG A 44 -5.38 -14.96 -5.23
C ARG A 44 -4.78 -15.55 -3.97
N LEU A 45 -3.54 -15.18 -3.66
CA LEU A 45 -2.80 -15.65 -2.50
C LEU A 45 -2.33 -14.49 -1.62
N LEU A 46 -2.50 -14.67 -0.32
CA LEU A 46 -1.83 -13.89 0.73
C LEU A 46 -0.82 -14.79 1.41
N ARG A 47 0.43 -14.33 1.47
CA ARG A 47 1.53 -15.05 2.14
C ARG A 47 1.99 -14.26 3.35
N LEU A 48 2.10 -14.93 4.50
CA LEU A 48 2.79 -14.39 5.66
C LEU A 48 4.26 -14.76 5.54
N MET A 49 5.10 -13.77 5.62
CA MET A 49 6.54 -13.89 5.47
C MET A 49 7.24 -13.58 6.79
N GLN A 50 8.30 -14.32 7.08
CA GLN A 50 9.28 -14.00 8.11
C GLN A 50 10.64 -13.88 7.42
N ASP A 51 11.18 -12.69 7.34
CA ASP A 51 12.31 -12.38 6.45
C ASP A 51 11.98 -12.82 5.00
N GLU A 52 12.83 -13.60 4.36
CA GLU A 52 12.60 -14.14 3.03
C GLU A 52 11.78 -15.44 3.00
N LYS A 53 11.41 -15.99 4.16
CA LYS A 53 10.74 -17.27 4.26
C LYS A 53 9.23 -17.12 4.35
N GLU A 54 8.50 -17.82 3.48
CA GLU A 54 7.05 -18.00 3.63
C GLU A 54 6.76 -18.93 4.83
N VAL A 55 5.97 -18.43 5.79
CA VAL A 55 5.59 -19.18 6.99
C VAL A 55 4.13 -19.63 6.98
N ALA A 56 3.28 -18.95 6.21
CA ALA A 56 1.90 -19.36 5.97
C ALA A 56 1.39 -18.76 4.64
N ARG A 57 0.38 -19.41 4.05
CA ARG A 57 -0.33 -18.90 2.87
C ARG A 57 -1.83 -19.13 2.99
N PHE A 58 -2.60 -18.22 2.41
CA PHE A 58 -4.06 -18.16 2.49
C PHE A 58 -4.66 -17.83 1.13
N ARG A 59 -5.74 -18.53 0.76
CA ARG A 59 -6.54 -18.10 -0.40
C ARG A 59 -7.34 -16.87 -0.05
N ILE A 60 -7.39 -15.94 -0.99
CA ILE A 60 -8.10 -14.67 -0.83
C ILE A 60 -9.11 -14.44 -1.95
N ALA A 61 -10.13 -13.64 -1.65
CA ALA A 61 -10.97 -12.99 -2.62
C ALA A 61 -10.68 -11.48 -2.61
N LEU A 62 -10.75 -10.86 -3.77
CA LEU A 62 -10.40 -9.46 -3.99
C LEU A 62 -11.63 -8.60 -4.31
N GLY A 63 -11.39 -7.35 -4.67
CA GLY A 63 -12.40 -6.47 -5.26
C GLY A 63 -12.92 -7.01 -6.59
N ARG A 64 -14.18 -6.73 -6.92
CA ARG A 64 -14.87 -7.20 -8.14
C ARG A 64 -14.18 -6.82 -9.46
N GLN A 65 -13.28 -5.84 -9.41
CA GLN A 65 -12.42 -5.43 -10.52
C GLN A 65 -10.95 -5.68 -10.10
N PRO A 66 -10.48 -6.95 -10.10
CA PRO A 66 -9.23 -7.29 -9.46
C PRO A 66 -7.99 -6.78 -10.20
N VAL A 67 -8.11 -6.49 -11.49
CA VAL A 67 -6.97 -6.10 -12.34
C VAL A 67 -6.68 -4.61 -12.24
N GLY A 68 -5.43 -4.27 -11.97
CA GLY A 68 -4.91 -2.91 -11.96
C GLY A 68 -5.07 -2.19 -10.62
N GLN A 69 -4.39 -1.06 -10.52
CA GLN A 69 -4.30 -0.22 -9.33
C GLN A 69 -5.65 0.44 -8.99
N LYS A 70 -5.98 0.47 -7.70
CA LYS A 70 -7.08 1.30 -7.16
C LYS A 70 -6.76 2.78 -7.31
N ARG A 71 -7.73 3.56 -7.83
CA ARG A 71 -7.54 4.99 -8.11
C ARG A 71 -8.59 5.89 -7.48
N GLN A 72 -9.80 5.37 -7.25
CA GLN A 72 -10.92 6.13 -6.72
C GLN A 72 -11.87 5.26 -5.93
N GLU A 73 -12.69 5.89 -5.10
CA GLU A 73 -13.80 5.21 -4.43
C GLU A 73 -14.77 4.61 -5.46
N GLY A 74 -15.30 3.43 -5.18
CA GLY A 74 -16.26 2.75 -6.05
C GLY A 74 -15.66 2.05 -7.27
N ASP A 75 -14.35 2.11 -7.53
CA ASP A 75 -13.72 1.40 -8.63
C ASP A 75 -13.62 -0.12 -8.42
N ASN A 76 -13.98 -0.61 -7.24
CA ASN A 76 -13.98 -2.02 -6.84
C ASN A 76 -12.63 -2.72 -7.01
N ARG A 77 -11.53 -1.97 -7.01
CA ARG A 77 -10.16 -2.49 -7.13
C ARG A 77 -9.51 -2.61 -5.77
N THR A 78 -8.75 -3.68 -5.59
CA THR A 78 -7.80 -3.81 -4.48
C THR A 78 -6.53 -3.04 -4.84
N PRO A 79 -6.02 -2.16 -3.95
CA PRO A 79 -4.85 -1.36 -4.24
C PRO A 79 -3.60 -2.23 -4.45
N GLU A 80 -2.70 -1.75 -5.31
CA GLU A 80 -1.37 -2.32 -5.54
C GLU A 80 -0.32 -1.40 -4.93
N GLY A 81 0.80 -1.98 -4.47
CA GLY A 81 1.92 -1.24 -3.89
C GLY A 81 2.26 -1.68 -2.48
N ARG A 82 2.91 -0.77 -1.74
CA ARG A 82 3.42 -1.03 -0.40
C ARG A 82 2.65 -0.18 0.61
N TYR A 83 2.19 -0.84 1.67
CA TYR A 83 1.39 -0.23 2.75
C TYR A 83 1.83 -0.80 4.10
N LEU A 84 1.13 -0.37 5.14
CA LEU A 84 1.19 -0.98 6.46
C LEU A 84 -0.17 -1.62 6.80
N LEU A 85 -0.14 -2.71 7.50
CA LEU A 85 -1.23 -3.18 8.33
C LEU A 85 -1.05 -2.50 9.67
N ASP A 86 -1.94 -1.58 10.05
CA ASP A 86 -1.69 -0.63 11.13
C ASP A 86 -2.77 -0.59 12.22
N ASP A 87 -3.93 -1.18 11.98
CA ASP A 87 -5.01 -1.21 12.96
C ASP A 87 -5.84 -2.50 12.88
N ARG A 88 -6.44 -2.88 14.02
CA ARG A 88 -7.28 -4.07 14.19
C ARG A 88 -8.67 -3.71 14.67
N ASN A 89 -9.69 -4.31 14.03
CA ASN A 89 -11.06 -4.22 14.52
C ASN A 89 -11.62 -5.63 14.81
N PRO A 90 -11.70 -6.04 16.09
CA PRO A 90 -12.28 -7.32 16.47
C PRO A 90 -13.82 -7.33 16.33
N ASN A 91 -14.45 -6.17 16.25
CA ASN A 91 -15.91 -6.00 16.14
C ASN A 91 -16.35 -5.66 14.73
N SER A 92 -15.64 -6.20 13.73
CA SER A 92 -15.96 -6.00 12.32
C SER A 92 -17.31 -6.64 11.95
N GLY A 93 -18.05 -6.02 11.04
CA GLY A 93 -19.20 -6.65 10.38
C GLY A 93 -18.82 -7.85 9.49
N TYR A 94 -17.53 -8.13 9.36
CA TYR A 94 -16.92 -9.20 8.57
C TYR A 94 -15.98 -10.04 9.44
N PHE A 95 -16.49 -10.60 10.53
CA PHE A 95 -15.77 -11.40 11.52
C PHE A 95 -14.70 -10.58 12.26
N LYS A 96 -13.56 -10.34 11.65
CA LYS A 96 -12.45 -9.50 12.09
C LYS A 96 -11.91 -8.73 10.91
N SER A 97 -11.28 -7.58 11.13
CA SER A 97 -10.60 -6.85 10.05
C SER A 97 -9.31 -6.19 10.49
N ILE A 98 -8.35 -6.12 9.58
CA ILE A 98 -7.06 -5.45 9.73
C ILE A 98 -6.99 -4.35 8.66
N HIS A 99 -6.69 -3.13 9.06
CA HIS A 99 -6.64 -1.98 8.17
C HIS A 99 -5.35 -2.00 7.33
N ILE A 100 -5.50 -1.64 6.05
CA ILE A 100 -4.39 -1.37 5.13
C ILE A 100 -4.28 0.15 4.98
N SER A 101 -3.09 0.72 5.19
CA SER A 101 -2.82 2.17 5.19
C SER A 101 -2.96 2.84 3.81
N TYR A 102 -3.93 2.39 3.01
CA TYR A 102 -4.35 3.01 1.75
C TYR A 102 -5.38 4.13 2.04
N PRO A 103 -5.34 5.26 1.34
CA PRO A 103 -4.36 5.69 0.35
C PRO A 103 -3.12 6.32 0.98
N THR A 104 -1.96 6.18 0.32
CA THR A 104 -0.74 6.90 0.69
C THR A 104 -0.90 8.42 0.45
N ALA A 105 0.01 9.22 1.00
CA ALA A 105 0.01 10.66 0.74
C ALA A 105 0.12 10.98 -0.76
N GLU A 106 0.91 10.21 -1.49
CA GLU A 106 1.05 10.37 -2.94
C GLU A 106 -0.25 10.04 -3.69
N GLN A 107 -0.89 8.92 -3.34
CA GLN A 107 -2.18 8.54 -3.94
C GLN A 107 -3.28 9.56 -3.67
N ARG A 108 -3.31 10.17 -2.46
CA ARG A 108 -4.20 11.30 -2.15
C ARG A 108 -3.93 12.52 -3.04
N ARG A 109 -2.65 12.88 -3.24
CA ARG A 109 -2.29 14.00 -4.13
C ARG A 109 -2.73 13.73 -5.57
N GLN A 110 -2.47 12.52 -6.08
CA GLN A 110 -2.85 12.12 -7.44
C GLN A 110 -4.36 12.12 -7.64
N ALA A 111 -5.13 11.63 -6.67
CA ALA A 111 -6.58 11.65 -6.72
C ALA A 111 -7.12 13.09 -6.72
N LYS A 112 -6.59 13.95 -5.82
CA LYS A 112 -6.93 15.37 -5.77
C LYS A 112 -6.65 16.09 -7.09
N ALA A 113 -5.50 15.83 -7.73
CA ALA A 113 -5.15 16.41 -9.02
C ALA A 113 -6.13 16.02 -10.15
N ARG A 114 -6.87 14.93 -9.98
CA ARG A 114 -7.90 14.45 -10.91
C ARG A 114 -9.32 14.78 -10.45
N SER A 115 -9.47 15.57 -9.38
CA SER A 115 -10.77 15.86 -8.73
C SER A 115 -11.53 14.58 -8.34
N MET A 116 -10.82 13.56 -7.86
CA MET A 116 -11.38 12.27 -7.45
C MET A 116 -11.18 12.05 -5.95
N ASP A 117 -12.09 11.32 -5.32
CA ASP A 117 -11.89 10.74 -4.00
C ASP A 117 -11.18 9.39 -4.15
N PRO A 118 -10.00 9.18 -3.58
CA PRO A 118 -9.32 7.90 -3.65
C PRO A 118 -10.06 6.80 -2.87
N GLY A 119 -11.00 7.17 -2.02
CA GLY A 119 -11.59 6.32 -1.00
C GLY A 119 -10.60 6.02 0.13
N GLY A 120 -10.89 4.97 0.86
CA GLY A 120 -10.08 4.50 2.01
C GLY A 120 -10.74 3.28 2.63
N ARG A 121 -10.38 3.00 3.90
CA ARG A 121 -10.92 1.86 4.66
C ARG A 121 -10.82 0.52 3.91
N VAL A 122 -9.70 0.31 3.23
CA VAL A 122 -9.38 -0.98 2.63
C VAL A 122 -8.87 -1.89 3.74
N MET A 123 -9.45 -3.07 3.84
CA MET A 123 -9.20 -4.02 4.94
C MET A 123 -8.81 -5.39 4.39
N ILE A 124 -8.05 -6.15 5.20
CA ILE A 124 -8.09 -7.60 5.18
C ILE A 124 -9.18 -8.01 6.17
N HIS A 125 -10.11 -8.89 5.79
CA HIS A 125 -11.23 -9.27 6.67
C HIS A 125 -11.73 -10.71 6.39
N GLY A 126 -12.48 -11.25 7.35
CA GLY A 126 -13.16 -12.53 7.19
C GLY A 126 -14.46 -12.43 6.38
N GLN A 127 -15.34 -13.42 6.55
CA GLN A 127 -16.65 -13.45 5.91
C GLN A 127 -17.62 -12.50 6.60
N LYS A 128 -18.63 -12.04 5.86
CA LYS A 128 -19.72 -11.25 6.47
C LYS A 128 -20.35 -12.04 7.62
N ASN A 129 -20.65 -11.36 8.72
CA ASN A 129 -21.26 -11.99 9.89
C ASN A 129 -22.56 -12.70 9.51
N GLY A 130 -22.72 -13.93 9.99
CA GLY A 130 -23.81 -14.83 9.62
C GLY A 130 -23.56 -15.66 8.34
N PHE A 131 -22.52 -15.37 7.55
CA PHE A 131 -22.22 -16.04 6.29
C PHE A 131 -20.92 -16.85 6.29
N GLY A 132 -20.28 -17.05 7.46
CA GLY A 132 -19.01 -17.79 7.56
C GLY A 132 -19.05 -19.20 6.97
N GLY A 133 -20.18 -19.90 7.08
CA GLY A 133 -20.36 -21.23 6.50
C GLY A 133 -20.38 -21.26 4.96
N LEU A 134 -20.47 -20.11 4.29
CA LEU A 134 -20.47 -20.01 2.83
C LEU A 134 -19.07 -19.75 2.26
N ALA A 135 -18.03 -19.74 3.07
CA ALA A 135 -16.66 -19.44 2.63
C ALA A 135 -16.20 -20.32 1.45
N ALA A 136 -16.54 -21.61 1.45
CA ALA A 136 -16.21 -22.53 0.36
C ALA A 136 -16.76 -22.08 -1.01
N ILE A 137 -17.80 -21.26 -1.02
CA ILE A 137 -18.42 -20.70 -2.22
C ILE A 137 -17.86 -19.29 -2.47
N THR A 138 -17.93 -18.41 -1.47
CA THR A 138 -17.58 -16.99 -1.62
C THR A 138 -16.12 -16.79 -1.98
N GLN A 139 -15.21 -17.65 -1.49
CA GLN A 139 -13.77 -17.58 -1.81
C GLN A 139 -13.43 -18.03 -3.25
N ARG A 140 -14.43 -18.42 -4.05
CA ARG A 140 -14.23 -18.73 -5.49
C ARG A 140 -14.38 -17.51 -6.38
N PHE A 141 -14.86 -16.38 -5.84
CA PHE A 141 -15.17 -15.17 -6.60
C PHE A 141 -14.58 -13.94 -5.93
N ASP A 142 -14.18 -12.96 -6.74
CA ASP A 142 -13.81 -11.62 -6.26
C ASP A 142 -15.13 -10.85 -5.99
N TRP A 143 -15.49 -10.70 -4.73
CA TRP A 143 -16.80 -10.19 -4.32
C TRP A 143 -16.78 -8.89 -3.55
N THR A 144 -15.60 -8.44 -3.12
CA THR A 144 -15.47 -7.23 -2.29
C THR A 144 -15.56 -5.94 -3.11
N TYR A 145 -15.55 -4.81 -2.44
CA TYR A 145 -15.45 -3.48 -3.05
C TYR A 145 -14.02 -2.93 -3.07
N GLY A 146 -13.02 -3.82 -2.90
CA GLY A 146 -11.60 -3.48 -2.90
C GLY A 146 -10.82 -4.01 -1.69
N CYS A 147 -11.51 -4.54 -0.70
CA CYS A 147 -10.89 -5.25 0.43
C CYS A 147 -10.34 -6.62 -0.01
N ILE A 148 -9.55 -7.22 0.87
CA ILE A 148 -9.03 -8.58 0.74
C ILE A 148 -9.81 -9.45 1.71
N ALA A 149 -10.52 -10.47 1.22
CA ALA A 149 -11.33 -11.35 2.05
C ALA A 149 -10.71 -12.75 2.18
N LEU A 150 -10.68 -13.26 3.41
CA LEU A 150 -10.32 -14.63 3.75
C LEU A 150 -11.56 -15.40 4.24
N ASP A 151 -11.46 -16.72 4.38
CA ASP A 151 -12.38 -17.43 5.26
C ASP A 151 -12.10 -17.08 6.74
N ASN A 152 -13.01 -17.41 7.63
CA ASN A 152 -12.89 -17.02 9.02
C ASN A 152 -11.76 -17.74 9.77
N THR A 153 -11.45 -18.96 9.38
CA THR A 153 -10.37 -19.76 9.99
C THR A 153 -9.02 -19.18 9.61
N ASP A 154 -8.83 -18.88 8.31
CA ASP A 154 -7.61 -18.24 7.80
C ASP A 154 -7.44 -16.83 8.35
N MET A 155 -8.55 -16.07 8.44
CA MET A 155 -8.54 -14.73 9.05
C MET A 155 -8.14 -14.77 10.53
N GLN A 156 -8.61 -15.79 11.28
CA GLN A 156 -8.22 -15.97 12.68
C GLN A 156 -6.73 -16.32 12.78
N THR A 157 -6.25 -17.24 11.95
CA THR A 157 -4.84 -17.62 11.91
C THR A 157 -3.93 -16.43 11.60
N LEU A 158 -4.28 -15.65 10.58
CA LEU A 158 -3.54 -14.44 10.22
C LEU A 158 -3.58 -13.40 11.35
N TRP A 159 -4.74 -13.23 11.97
CA TRP A 159 -4.94 -12.30 13.09
C TRP A 159 -4.03 -12.61 14.28
N ASP A 160 -3.93 -13.88 14.65
CA ASP A 160 -3.15 -14.32 15.81
C ASP A 160 -1.63 -14.26 15.52
N ALA A 161 -1.24 -14.44 14.26
CA ALA A 161 0.16 -14.48 13.87
C ALA A 161 0.79 -13.10 13.67
N LEU A 162 0.02 -12.04 13.35
CA LEU A 162 0.58 -10.72 13.05
C LEU A 162 0.91 -9.93 14.33
N GLU A 163 1.99 -9.15 14.30
CA GLU A 163 2.38 -8.17 15.33
C GLU A 163 2.39 -6.77 14.72
N LEU A 164 1.24 -6.08 14.75
CA LEU A 164 1.08 -4.77 14.10
C LEU A 164 1.92 -3.67 14.76
N PRO A 165 2.44 -2.69 13.97
CA PRO A 165 2.26 -2.55 12.53
C PRO A 165 3.17 -3.47 11.72
N VAL A 166 2.65 -4.02 10.60
CA VAL A 166 3.37 -4.94 9.72
C VAL A 166 3.35 -4.43 8.27
N PRO A 167 4.49 -4.44 7.56
CA PRO A 167 4.51 -4.13 6.14
C PRO A 167 3.66 -5.10 5.32
N ILE A 168 2.98 -4.57 4.30
CA ILE A 168 2.28 -5.36 3.30
C ILE A 168 2.66 -4.88 1.90
N ARG A 169 2.98 -5.82 1.01
CA ARG A 169 3.17 -5.62 -0.43
C ARG A 169 2.05 -6.31 -1.20
N ILE A 170 1.41 -5.57 -2.09
CA ILE A 170 0.32 -6.07 -2.93
C ILE A 170 0.77 -5.93 -4.39
N ASP A 171 1.03 -7.05 -5.02
CA ASP A 171 1.45 -7.15 -6.42
C ASP A 171 0.25 -7.52 -7.32
N PRO A 172 0.29 -7.15 -8.63
CA PRO A 172 -0.72 -7.46 -9.64
C PRO A 172 -1.09 -8.92 -9.77
#